data_d7e1b60230033f00ce691e4247b5d51e
#
_entry.id   d7e1b60230033f00ce691e4247b5d51e
#
_cell.length_a   1.000
_cell.length_b   1.000
_cell.length_c   1.000
_cell.angle_alpha   90.00
_cell.angle_beta   90.00
_cell.angle_gamma   90.00
#
_symmetry.space_group_name_H-M   'P 1'
#
loop_
_entity.id
_entity.type
_entity.pdbx_description
1 polymer ?
#
loop_
_entity_poly.entity_id
_entity_poly.type
_entity_poly.pdbx_seq_one_letter_code
_entity_poly.pdbx_strand_id
1 'polypeptide(L)'
;RHALDIASAAGLLRAYGGRLESLLEEVLRLSRKIRSDSGMTLGKTSLAEIALVALRKRAASTCGAVALVGVSPMTERCAADLAEDGVPLVIVNRTLERAQEMADSLAGEGNDNRAMSLESFLANPPPIEALLTATGAPGAVIEGTALARIADCAPSGEAMCIIDMAVPPDVPPAEAAALGIERMGMDEIIHIAEGTRTRRL
;
A
#
# COMPACT_ATOMS: atom_id res chain seq x y z
N ARG A 1 11.25 1.57 -13.94
CA ARG A 1 11.36 0.25 -14.57
C ARG A 1 10.10 -0.06 -15.37
N HIS A 2 8.90 0.05 -14.79
CA HIS A 2 7.63 -0.22 -15.47
C HIS A 2 7.41 0.63 -16.75
N ALA A 3 7.75 1.92 -16.73
CA ALA A 3 7.69 2.79 -17.91
C ALA A 3 8.66 2.36 -19.03
N LEU A 4 9.83 1.83 -18.68
CA LEU A 4 10.80 1.25 -19.61
C LEU A 4 10.28 -0.04 -20.24
N ASP A 5 9.64 -0.88 -19.45
CA ASP A 5 9.06 -2.15 -19.92
C ASP A 5 7.89 -1.88 -20.90
N ILE A 6 7.04 -0.88 -20.62
CA ILE A 6 5.96 -0.44 -21.52
C ILE A 6 6.52 0.15 -22.81
N ALA A 7 7.52 1.02 -22.74
CA ALA A 7 8.14 1.63 -23.91
C ALA A 7 8.86 0.59 -24.77
N SER A 8 9.49 -0.41 -24.15
CA SER A 8 10.12 -1.55 -24.84
C SER A 8 9.08 -2.43 -25.54
N ALA A 9 7.99 -2.76 -24.85
CA ALA A 9 6.88 -3.53 -25.41
C ALA A 9 6.20 -2.82 -26.58
N ALA A 10 6.12 -1.48 -26.56
CA ALA A 10 5.56 -0.67 -27.63
C ALA A 10 6.50 -0.50 -28.83
N GLY A 11 7.72 -1.06 -28.80
CA GLY A 11 8.69 -0.94 -29.88
C GLY A 11 9.31 0.45 -30.04
N LEU A 12 8.96 1.40 -29.19
CA LEU A 12 9.44 2.79 -29.23
C LEU A 12 10.95 2.91 -29.00
N LEU A 13 11.53 1.99 -28.19
CA LEU A 13 12.97 1.99 -27.90
C LEU A 13 13.81 1.58 -29.11
N ARG A 14 13.31 0.76 -30.02
CA ARG A 14 14.02 0.41 -31.28
C ARG A 14 14.17 1.59 -32.24
N ALA A 15 13.23 2.53 -32.21
CA ALA A 15 13.26 3.70 -33.09
C ALA A 15 14.29 4.76 -32.67
N TYR A 16 14.69 4.77 -31.41
CA TYR A 16 15.61 5.78 -30.85
C TYR A 16 16.98 5.22 -30.42
N GLY A 17 17.32 3.99 -30.85
CA GLY A 17 18.70 3.46 -30.82
C GLY A 17 19.39 3.43 -29.46
N GLY A 18 18.78 2.83 -28.43
CA GLY A 18 19.43 2.60 -27.12
C GLY A 18 19.81 3.84 -26.29
N ARG A 19 19.84 5.02 -26.89
CA ARG A 19 20.19 6.28 -26.20
C ARG A 19 19.17 6.70 -25.16
N LEU A 20 17.88 6.46 -25.44
CA LEU A 20 16.81 6.80 -24.50
C LEU A 20 16.82 5.85 -23.29
N GLU A 21 17.10 4.57 -23.53
CA GLU A 21 17.23 3.56 -22.48
C GLU A 21 18.39 3.89 -21.54
N SER A 22 19.57 4.18 -22.11
CA SER A 22 20.76 4.59 -21.34
C SER A 22 20.52 5.88 -20.56
N LEU A 23 19.80 6.85 -21.13
CA LEU A 23 19.46 8.10 -20.45
C LEU A 23 18.51 7.86 -19.29
N LEU A 24 17.49 7.03 -19.47
CA LEU A 24 16.54 6.68 -18.42
C LEU A 24 17.20 5.86 -17.30
N GLU A 25 18.08 4.92 -17.63
CA GLU A 25 18.88 4.20 -16.64
C GLU A 25 19.79 5.12 -15.84
N GLU A 26 20.45 6.09 -16.52
CA GLU A 26 21.29 7.08 -15.87
C GLU A 26 20.49 8.01 -14.96
N VAL A 27 19.33 8.48 -15.39
CA VAL A 27 18.41 9.28 -14.56
C VAL A 27 17.93 8.50 -13.34
N LEU A 28 17.59 7.23 -13.50
CA LEU A 28 17.20 6.36 -12.38
C LEU A 28 18.37 6.09 -11.43
N ARG A 29 19.58 5.93 -11.96
CA ARG A 29 20.80 5.75 -11.17
C ARG A 29 21.15 7.02 -10.39
N LEU A 30 21.11 8.18 -11.03
CA LEU A 30 21.35 9.48 -10.40
C LEU A 30 20.29 9.79 -9.35
N SER A 31 19.00 9.50 -9.62
CA SER A 31 17.93 9.67 -8.67
C SER A 31 18.10 8.79 -7.41
N ARG A 32 18.59 7.56 -7.58
CA ARG A 32 18.93 6.68 -6.43
C ARG A 32 20.14 7.22 -5.68
N LYS A 33 21.18 7.66 -6.39
CA LYS A 33 22.38 8.21 -5.78
C LYS A 33 22.08 9.50 -5.01
N ILE A 34 21.33 10.43 -5.58
CA ILE A 34 20.93 11.67 -4.91
C ILE A 34 20.11 11.36 -3.64
N ARG A 35 19.24 10.37 -3.67
CA ARG A 35 18.49 9.93 -2.48
C ARG A 35 19.41 9.33 -1.42
N SER A 36 20.42 8.56 -1.81
CA SER A 36 21.40 7.97 -0.89
C SER A 36 22.35 9.01 -0.31
N ASP A 37 22.92 9.87 -1.17
CA ASP A 37 24.00 10.81 -0.79
C ASP A 37 23.47 12.06 -0.06
N SER A 38 22.21 12.43 -0.28
CA SER A 38 21.64 13.67 0.27
C SER A 38 21.29 13.59 1.76
N GLY A 39 21.51 12.46 2.42
CA GLY A 39 21.12 12.29 3.83
C GLY A 39 19.64 12.64 4.08
N MET A 40 18.83 12.62 3.02
CA MET A 40 17.43 13.07 3.01
C MET A 40 16.49 12.18 3.85
N THR A 41 17.04 11.28 4.63
CA THR A 41 16.32 10.48 5.64
C THR A 41 16.04 11.25 6.93
N LEU A 42 16.76 12.34 7.20
CA LEU A 42 16.50 13.19 8.37
C LEU A 42 15.48 14.28 8.03
N GLY A 43 14.19 14.01 8.28
CA GLY A 43 13.12 15.02 8.24
C GLY A 43 12.05 14.85 7.17
N LYS A 44 12.06 13.79 6.39
CA LYS A 44 10.95 13.46 5.49
C LYS A 44 10.06 12.42 6.15
N THR A 45 8.87 12.85 6.52
CA THR A 45 7.78 11.90 6.80
C THR A 45 7.60 11.08 5.53
N SER A 46 7.93 9.79 5.56
CA SER A 46 7.77 8.93 4.39
C SER A 46 6.27 8.69 4.15
N LEU A 47 5.88 8.40 2.91
CA LEU A 47 4.48 8.05 2.61
C LEU A 47 4.00 6.88 3.47
N ALA A 48 4.89 5.91 3.74
CA ALA A 48 4.64 4.80 4.66
C ALA A 48 4.36 5.28 6.10
N GLU A 49 5.10 6.26 6.61
CA GLU A 49 4.85 6.80 7.96
C GLU A 49 3.48 7.47 8.08
N ILE A 50 3.03 8.18 7.04
CA ILE A 50 1.69 8.78 7.04
C ILE A 50 0.62 7.69 7.07
N ALA A 51 0.78 6.66 6.24
CA ALA A 51 -0.10 5.49 6.23
C ALA A 51 -0.11 4.80 7.61
N LEU A 52 1.06 4.56 8.20
CA LEU A 52 1.22 3.92 9.51
C LEU A 52 0.56 4.72 10.63
N VAL A 53 0.65 6.05 10.63
CA VAL A 53 -0.02 6.87 11.65
C VAL A 53 -1.53 6.67 11.61
N ALA A 54 -2.14 6.62 10.44
CA ALA A 54 -3.57 6.38 10.29
C ALA A 54 -3.97 4.96 10.71
N LEU A 55 -3.22 3.95 10.26
CA LEU A 55 -3.46 2.54 10.60
C LEU A 55 -3.26 2.26 12.08
N ARG A 56 -2.20 2.79 12.71
CA ARG A 56 -1.93 2.68 14.15
C ARG A 56 -3.04 3.30 14.98
N LYS A 57 -3.48 4.49 14.59
CA LYS A 57 -4.60 5.17 15.26
C LYS A 57 -5.84 4.30 15.24
N ARG A 58 -6.16 3.70 14.10
CA ARG A 58 -7.32 2.83 13.96
C ARG A 58 -7.16 1.53 14.75
N ALA A 59 -6.05 0.83 14.60
CA ALA A 59 -5.78 -0.41 15.33
C ALA A 59 -5.80 -0.22 16.85
N ALA A 60 -5.22 0.88 17.36
CA ALA A 60 -5.20 1.18 18.78
C ALA A 60 -6.60 1.48 19.36
N SER A 61 -7.49 2.10 18.56
CA SER A 61 -8.86 2.43 19.02
C SER A 61 -9.78 1.22 19.05
N THR A 62 -9.54 0.22 18.20
CA THR A 62 -10.45 -0.92 17.99
C THR A 62 -9.87 -2.26 18.42
N CYS A 63 -8.55 -2.35 18.62
CA CYS A 63 -7.83 -3.61 18.88
C CYS A 63 -8.06 -4.67 17.79
N GLY A 64 -8.35 -4.24 16.56
CA GLY A 64 -8.68 -5.13 15.45
C GLY A 64 -7.54 -5.38 14.48
N ALA A 65 -7.73 -6.36 13.60
CA ALA A 65 -6.76 -6.72 12.58
C ALA A 65 -6.68 -5.67 11.45
N VAL A 66 -5.50 -5.57 10.83
CA VAL A 66 -5.26 -4.75 9.63
C VAL A 66 -4.96 -5.66 8.44
N ALA A 67 -5.68 -5.46 7.32
CA ALA A 67 -5.37 -6.15 6.08
C ALA A 67 -4.39 -5.35 5.23
N LEU A 68 -3.44 -6.05 4.59
CA LEU A 68 -2.45 -5.49 3.67
C LEU A 68 -2.60 -6.18 2.32
N VAL A 69 -3.07 -5.46 1.31
CA VAL A 69 -3.33 -6.00 -0.04
C VAL A 69 -2.22 -5.62 -1.00
N GLY A 70 -1.57 -6.64 -1.54
CA GLY A 70 -0.38 -6.55 -2.38
C GLY A 70 0.91 -6.73 -1.58
N VAL A 71 1.85 -7.47 -2.15
CA VAL A 71 3.21 -7.65 -1.60
C VAL A 71 4.16 -6.75 -2.38
N SER A 72 4.59 -5.68 -1.75
CA SER A 72 5.47 -4.66 -2.30
C SER A 72 6.40 -4.13 -1.21
N PRO A 73 7.54 -3.48 -1.53
CA PRO A 73 8.42 -2.91 -0.51
C PRO A 73 7.72 -1.93 0.44
N MET A 74 6.62 -1.33 -0.01
CA MET A 74 5.81 -0.41 0.81
C MET A 74 4.97 -1.18 1.83
N THR A 75 4.24 -2.21 1.37
CA THR A 75 3.42 -3.04 2.26
C THR A 75 4.28 -3.86 3.21
N GLU A 76 5.44 -4.39 2.76
CA GLU A 76 6.41 -5.10 3.61
C GLU A 76 6.88 -4.21 4.76
N ARG A 77 7.24 -2.96 4.48
CA ARG A 77 7.63 -2.01 5.52
C ARG A 77 6.50 -1.72 6.50
N CYS A 78 5.29 -1.41 6.00
CA CYS A 78 4.16 -1.15 6.87
C CYS A 78 3.79 -2.37 7.72
N ALA A 79 3.89 -3.58 7.15
CA ALA A 79 3.63 -4.81 7.87
C ALA A 79 4.64 -5.05 9.00
N ALA A 80 5.94 -4.84 8.74
CA ALA A 80 6.98 -4.98 9.77
C ALA A 80 6.73 -4.04 10.94
N ASP A 81 6.49 -2.74 10.66
CA ASP A 81 6.22 -1.74 11.68
C ASP A 81 4.94 -2.07 12.49
N LEU A 82 3.85 -2.55 11.84
CA LEU A 82 2.61 -2.92 12.53
C LEU A 82 2.76 -4.22 13.33
N ALA A 83 3.53 -5.19 12.82
CA ALA A 83 3.81 -6.45 13.53
C ALA A 83 4.66 -6.20 14.79
N GLU A 84 5.64 -5.30 14.75
CA GLU A 84 6.41 -4.85 15.93
C GLU A 84 5.51 -4.20 16.99
N ASP A 85 4.44 -3.54 16.58
CA ASP A 85 3.43 -2.97 17.48
C ASP A 85 2.43 -4.03 18.00
N GLY A 86 2.53 -5.29 17.58
CA GLY A 86 1.65 -6.39 17.99
C GLY A 86 0.28 -6.34 17.34
N VAL A 87 0.11 -5.63 16.23
CA VAL A 87 -1.15 -5.55 15.48
C VAL A 87 -1.35 -6.85 14.67
N PRO A 88 -2.48 -7.57 14.83
CA PRO A 88 -2.77 -8.73 13.99
C PRO A 88 -2.90 -8.35 12.51
N LEU A 89 -2.25 -9.11 11.63
CA LEU A 89 -2.22 -8.79 10.19
C LEU A 89 -2.89 -9.86 9.33
N VAL A 90 -3.58 -9.39 8.29
CA VAL A 90 -4.08 -10.22 7.20
C VAL A 90 -3.35 -9.83 5.92
N ILE A 91 -2.40 -10.64 5.52
CA ILE A 91 -1.60 -10.40 4.30
C ILE A 91 -2.36 -11.00 3.11
N VAL A 92 -2.66 -10.15 2.14
CA VAL A 92 -3.47 -10.54 0.97
C VAL A 92 -2.68 -10.29 -0.31
N ASN A 93 -2.58 -11.31 -1.15
CA ASN A 93 -1.95 -11.15 -2.46
C ASN A 93 -2.62 -12.04 -3.49
N ARG A 94 -2.50 -11.69 -4.78
CA ARG A 94 -3.01 -12.52 -5.88
C ARG A 94 -2.40 -13.93 -5.84
N THR A 95 -1.12 -14.02 -5.56
CA THR A 95 -0.37 -15.26 -5.37
C THR A 95 -0.31 -15.55 -3.87
N LEU A 96 -0.99 -16.60 -3.41
CA LEU A 96 -1.10 -16.95 -1.98
C LEU A 96 0.27 -17.24 -1.36
N GLU A 97 1.16 -17.90 -2.10
CA GLU A 97 2.50 -18.24 -1.64
C GLU A 97 3.29 -16.99 -1.22
N ARG A 98 3.18 -15.90 -1.99
CA ARG A 98 3.84 -14.63 -1.63
C ARG A 98 3.25 -13.98 -0.38
N ALA A 99 1.94 -14.11 -0.18
CA ALA A 99 1.30 -13.64 1.05
C ALA A 99 1.77 -14.48 2.25
N GLN A 100 1.90 -15.78 2.08
CA GLN A 100 2.39 -16.70 3.10
C GLN A 100 3.84 -16.42 3.47
N GLU A 101 4.74 -16.30 2.49
CA GLU A 101 6.15 -15.95 2.71
C GLU A 101 6.28 -14.64 3.52
N MET A 102 5.48 -13.64 3.18
CA MET A 102 5.46 -12.36 3.92
C MET A 102 4.92 -12.55 5.34
N ALA A 103 3.82 -13.25 5.54
CA ALA A 103 3.25 -13.53 6.86
C ALA A 103 4.24 -14.30 7.75
N ASP A 104 4.91 -15.32 7.20
CA ASP A 104 5.90 -16.13 7.90
C ASP A 104 7.14 -15.29 8.29
N SER A 105 7.55 -14.35 7.44
CA SER A 105 8.68 -13.45 7.72
C SER A 105 8.41 -12.48 8.86
N LEU A 106 7.14 -12.23 9.17
CA LEU A 106 6.68 -11.35 10.25
C LEU A 106 6.30 -12.13 11.53
N ALA A 107 6.47 -13.47 11.50
CA ALA A 107 6.14 -14.32 12.63
C ALA A 107 7.03 -13.98 13.84
N GLY A 108 6.39 -13.56 14.95
CA GLY A 108 6.99 -13.33 16.24
C GLY A 108 6.15 -13.99 17.34
N GLU A 109 6.66 -14.09 18.56
CA GLU A 109 5.87 -14.61 19.67
C GLU A 109 4.62 -13.72 19.89
N GLY A 110 3.44 -14.30 19.65
CA GLY A 110 2.16 -13.63 19.88
C GLY A 110 1.51 -12.94 18.66
N ASN A 111 2.13 -12.97 17.48
CA ASN A 111 1.56 -12.39 16.27
C ASN A 111 0.64 -13.40 15.54
N ASP A 112 -0.67 -13.11 15.49
CA ASP A 112 -1.67 -13.87 14.71
C ASP A 112 -1.74 -13.34 13.28
N ASN A 113 -0.64 -13.51 12.52
CA ASN A 113 -0.59 -13.08 11.12
C ASN A 113 -1.15 -14.16 10.21
N ARG A 114 -2.04 -13.77 9.28
CA ARG A 114 -2.71 -14.70 8.34
C ARG A 114 -2.42 -14.31 6.91
N ALA A 115 -2.28 -15.29 6.05
CA ALA A 115 -2.18 -15.11 4.60
C ALA A 115 -3.48 -15.52 3.91
N MET A 116 -3.88 -14.74 2.91
CA MET A 116 -5.06 -15.04 2.08
C MET A 116 -4.78 -14.76 0.60
N SER A 117 -5.41 -15.52 -0.29
CA SER A 117 -5.47 -15.12 -1.69
C SER A 117 -6.41 -13.91 -1.86
N LEU A 118 -6.13 -13.06 -2.84
CA LEU A 118 -6.99 -11.92 -3.16
C LEU A 118 -8.43 -12.36 -3.46
N GLU A 119 -8.58 -13.45 -4.21
CA GLU A 119 -9.91 -14.01 -4.55
C GLU A 119 -10.70 -14.38 -3.29
N SER A 120 -10.08 -15.10 -2.37
CA SER A 120 -10.72 -15.50 -1.11
C SER A 120 -11.07 -14.30 -0.23
N PHE A 121 -10.18 -13.31 -0.17
CA PHE A 121 -10.39 -12.07 0.57
C PHE A 121 -11.57 -11.26 0.02
N LEU A 122 -11.66 -11.10 -1.29
CA LEU A 122 -12.77 -10.37 -1.92
C LEU A 122 -14.11 -11.10 -1.80
N ALA A 123 -14.08 -12.44 -1.80
CA ALA A 123 -15.28 -13.27 -1.64
C ALA A 123 -15.80 -13.27 -0.19
N ASN A 124 -14.91 -13.37 0.77
CA ASN A 124 -15.24 -13.48 2.21
C ASN A 124 -14.16 -12.81 3.07
N PRO A 125 -14.18 -11.47 3.20
CA PRO A 125 -13.19 -10.76 4.01
C PRO A 125 -13.34 -11.15 5.49
N PRO A 126 -12.20 -11.40 6.17
CA PRO A 126 -12.22 -11.63 7.61
C PRO A 126 -12.55 -10.34 8.36
N PRO A 127 -12.89 -10.40 9.66
CA PRO A 127 -13.03 -9.21 10.49
C PRO A 127 -11.73 -8.40 10.51
N ILE A 128 -11.77 -7.18 9.98
CA ILE A 128 -10.66 -6.21 9.95
C ILE A 128 -11.18 -4.81 10.28
N GLU A 129 -10.33 -3.97 10.82
CA GLU A 129 -10.64 -2.58 11.16
C GLU A 129 -10.06 -1.57 10.19
N ALA A 130 -9.00 -1.96 9.51
CA ALA A 130 -8.36 -1.15 8.50
C ALA A 130 -7.79 -2.00 7.36
N LEU A 131 -7.64 -1.35 6.22
CA LEU A 131 -7.05 -1.93 5.03
C LEU A 131 -5.98 -0.99 4.47
N LEU A 132 -4.81 -1.51 4.16
CA LEU A 132 -3.84 -0.84 3.29
C LEU A 132 -3.75 -1.58 1.98
N THR A 133 -3.86 -0.87 0.87
CA THR A 133 -3.67 -1.45 -0.46
C THR A 133 -2.57 -0.71 -1.22
N ALA A 134 -1.70 -1.47 -1.87
CA ALA A 134 -0.60 -0.97 -2.69
C ALA A 134 -0.25 -2.01 -3.76
N THR A 135 -1.17 -2.27 -4.68
CA THR A 135 -0.96 -3.20 -5.78
C THR A 135 -0.37 -2.48 -7.00
N GLY A 136 0.15 -3.25 -7.94
CA GLY A 136 0.57 -2.73 -9.25
C GLY A 136 -0.47 -3.01 -10.33
N ALA A 137 -1.74 -3.12 -9.98
CA ALA A 137 -2.80 -3.40 -10.92
C ALA A 137 -3.04 -2.19 -11.85
N PRO A 138 -3.45 -2.40 -13.11
CA PRO A 138 -3.72 -1.32 -14.05
C PRO A 138 -5.07 -0.61 -13.81
N GLY A 139 -5.81 -1.00 -12.79
CA GLY A 139 -7.13 -0.47 -12.44
C GLY A 139 -7.57 -0.96 -11.07
N ALA A 140 -8.80 -0.62 -10.68
CA ALA A 140 -9.37 -0.98 -9.41
C ALA A 140 -9.34 -2.50 -9.15
N VAL A 141 -9.03 -2.86 -7.91
CA VAL A 141 -8.91 -4.26 -7.44
C VAL A 141 -10.04 -4.58 -6.47
N ILE A 142 -10.46 -3.60 -5.70
CA ILE A 142 -11.49 -3.72 -4.65
C ILE A 142 -12.63 -2.77 -5.00
N GLU A 143 -13.70 -3.29 -5.58
CA GLU A 143 -14.84 -2.50 -6.07
C GLU A 143 -16.17 -3.25 -5.91
N GLY A 144 -17.26 -2.57 -6.14
CA GLY A 144 -18.61 -3.15 -6.17
C GLY A 144 -18.98 -3.91 -4.90
N THR A 145 -19.49 -5.12 -5.06
CA THR A 145 -19.97 -5.95 -3.94
C THR A 145 -18.85 -6.41 -3.01
N ALA A 146 -17.61 -6.52 -3.50
CA ALA A 146 -16.47 -6.86 -2.65
C ALA A 146 -16.14 -5.70 -1.71
N LEU A 147 -16.14 -4.46 -2.22
CA LEU A 147 -15.93 -3.27 -1.40
C LEU A 147 -17.03 -3.11 -0.34
N ALA A 148 -18.30 -3.38 -0.71
CA ALA A 148 -19.41 -3.35 0.27
C ALA A 148 -19.21 -4.36 1.38
N ARG A 149 -18.81 -5.61 1.09
CA ARG A 149 -18.52 -6.63 2.12
C ARG A 149 -17.39 -6.19 3.04
N ILE A 150 -16.33 -5.58 2.49
CA ILE A 150 -15.20 -5.07 3.27
C ILE A 150 -15.66 -3.92 4.17
N ALA A 151 -16.52 -3.03 3.68
CA ALA A 151 -17.09 -1.95 4.50
C ALA A 151 -17.85 -2.49 5.74
N ASP A 152 -18.55 -3.61 5.57
CA ASP A 152 -19.39 -4.21 6.61
C ASP A 152 -18.62 -5.15 7.57
N CYS A 153 -17.34 -5.45 7.31
CA CYS A 153 -16.61 -6.45 8.11
C CYS A 153 -15.89 -5.89 9.34
N ALA A 154 -15.98 -4.57 9.60
CA ALA A 154 -15.35 -3.94 10.76
C ALA A 154 -16.03 -4.37 12.09
N PRO A 155 -15.32 -5.10 12.98
CA PRO A 155 -15.93 -5.60 14.22
C PRO A 155 -16.39 -4.49 15.17
N SER A 156 -15.76 -3.32 15.13
CA SER A 156 -16.12 -2.17 15.95
C SER A 156 -17.46 -1.53 15.56
N GLY A 157 -17.94 -1.79 14.35
CA GLY A 157 -19.08 -1.09 13.75
C GLY A 157 -18.78 0.36 13.33
N GLU A 158 -17.52 0.80 13.44
CA GLU A 158 -17.09 2.09 12.91
C GLU A 158 -16.84 1.99 11.38
N ALA A 159 -16.82 3.16 10.71
CA ALA A 159 -16.53 3.20 9.29
C ALA A 159 -15.17 2.53 8.98
N MET A 160 -15.12 1.69 7.95
CA MET A 160 -13.87 1.07 7.50
C MET A 160 -12.84 2.13 7.13
N CYS A 161 -11.61 1.97 7.62
CA CYS A 161 -10.48 2.82 7.26
C CYS A 161 -9.67 2.17 6.14
N ILE A 162 -9.57 2.82 4.98
CA ILE A 162 -8.78 2.33 3.85
C ILE A 162 -7.69 3.32 3.48
N ILE A 163 -6.44 2.85 3.49
CA ILE A 163 -5.28 3.59 2.97
C ILE A 163 -4.92 3.01 1.60
N ASP A 164 -5.20 3.77 0.54
CA ASP A 164 -4.96 3.34 -0.84
C ASP A 164 -3.71 4.02 -1.41
N MET A 165 -2.61 3.28 -1.45
CA MET A 165 -1.31 3.75 -1.95
C MET A 165 -1.05 3.34 -3.41
N ALA A 166 -2.05 2.78 -4.09
CA ALA A 166 -1.92 2.37 -5.48
C ALA A 166 -2.11 3.55 -6.46
N VAL A 167 -1.41 3.47 -7.59
CA VAL A 167 -1.56 4.40 -8.72
C VAL A 167 -1.58 3.57 -10.01
N PRO A 168 -2.72 3.46 -10.69
CA PRO A 168 -4.05 4.02 -10.36
C PRO A 168 -4.62 3.43 -9.05
N PRO A 169 -5.67 4.06 -8.48
CA PRO A 169 -6.27 3.62 -7.22
C PRO A 169 -6.80 2.18 -7.30
N ASP A 170 -6.53 1.39 -6.25
CA ASP A 170 -7.08 0.04 -6.09
C ASP A 170 -8.55 0.06 -5.64
N VAL A 171 -8.97 1.15 -4.96
CA VAL A 171 -10.33 1.36 -4.47
C VAL A 171 -10.91 2.63 -5.11
N PRO A 172 -12.01 2.54 -5.87
CA PRO A 172 -12.64 3.71 -6.49
C PRO A 172 -13.10 4.73 -5.42
N PRO A 173 -12.63 6.00 -5.48
CA PRO A 173 -12.96 6.99 -4.45
C PRO A 173 -14.46 7.26 -4.32
N ALA A 174 -15.20 7.28 -5.44
CA ALA A 174 -16.64 7.53 -5.45
C ALA A 174 -17.43 6.40 -4.79
N GLU A 175 -17.03 5.13 -4.99
CA GLU A 175 -17.68 3.99 -4.36
C GLU A 175 -17.38 3.94 -2.85
N ALA A 176 -16.13 4.20 -2.46
CA ALA A 176 -15.74 4.29 -1.06
C ALA A 176 -16.57 5.36 -0.32
N ALA A 177 -16.71 6.56 -0.91
CA ALA A 177 -17.51 7.63 -0.35
C ALA A 177 -19.00 7.26 -0.22
N ALA A 178 -19.56 6.58 -1.24
CA ALA A 178 -20.96 6.13 -1.22
C ALA A 178 -21.24 5.10 -0.10
N LEU A 179 -20.23 4.32 0.31
CA LEU A 179 -20.31 3.34 1.39
C LEU A 179 -19.89 3.91 2.76
N GLY A 180 -19.59 5.20 2.86
CA GLY A 180 -19.14 5.82 4.10
C GLY A 180 -17.77 5.39 4.60
N ILE A 181 -16.93 4.85 3.70
CA ILE A 181 -15.57 4.39 4.01
C ILE A 181 -14.65 5.61 4.20
N GLU A 182 -13.87 5.61 5.26
CA GLU A 182 -12.77 6.57 5.47
C GLU A 182 -11.57 6.20 4.58
N ARG A 183 -11.58 6.68 3.33
CA ARG A 183 -10.49 6.42 2.39
C ARG A 183 -9.49 7.56 2.36
N MET A 184 -8.20 7.23 2.51
CA MET A 184 -7.07 8.13 2.25
C MET A 184 -6.31 7.59 1.04
N GLY A 185 -6.32 8.32 -0.08
CA GLY A 185 -5.60 7.95 -1.29
C GLY A 185 -4.20 8.57 -1.38
N MET A 186 -3.49 8.24 -2.46
CA MET A 186 -2.12 8.71 -2.67
C MET A 186 -2.03 10.25 -2.72
N ASP A 187 -3.03 10.92 -3.28
CA ASP A 187 -3.04 12.38 -3.38
C ASP A 187 -3.11 13.05 -2.01
N GLU A 188 -3.96 12.54 -1.11
CA GLU A 188 -4.06 13.03 0.26
C GLU A 188 -2.78 12.75 1.06
N ILE A 189 -2.18 11.57 0.87
CA ILE A 189 -0.93 11.19 1.53
C ILE A 189 0.21 12.12 1.08
N ILE A 190 0.31 12.43 -0.21
CA ILE A 190 1.30 13.36 -0.75
C ILE A 190 1.07 14.77 -0.19
N HIS A 191 -0.18 15.23 -0.15
CA HIS A 191 -0.52 16.53 0.39
C HIS A 191 -0.13 16.68 1.87
N ILE A 192 -0.37 15.66 2.69
CA ILE A 192 0.07 15.60 4.09
C ILE A 192 1.59 15.66 4.19
N ALA A 193 2.31 14.90 3.34
CA ALA A 193 3.77 14.87 3.32
C ALA A 193 4.35 16.26 3.00
N GLU A 194 3.77 16.98 2.05
CA GLU A 194 4.16 18.33 1.65
C GLU A 194 3.87 19.37 2.74
N GLY A 195 2.68 19.31 3.35
CA GLY A 195 2.29 20.19 4.45
C GLY A 195 3.16 20.06 5.69
N THR A 196 3.61 18.84 6.00
CA THR A 196 4.54 18.57 7.11
C THR A 196 5.94 19.16 6.83
N ARG A 197 6.33 19.19 5.57
CA ARG A 197 7.61 19.78 5.12
C ARG A 197 7.63 21.30 5.28
N THR A 198 6.54 21.97 4.95
CA THR A 198 6.44 23.45 5.02
C THR A 198 6.44 23.98 6.45
N ARG A 199 5.97 23.19 7.44
CA ARG A 199 5.94 23.58 8.86
C ARG A 199 7.29 23.43 9.59
N ARG A 200 8.28 22.81 8.97
CA ARG A 200 9.61 22.55 9.56
C ARG A 200 10.73 23.44 9.01
N LEU A 201 10.40 24.37 8.09
CA LEU A 201 11.25 25.43 7.59
C LEU A 201 10.87 26.75 8.26
#